data_c3b41461b7bd80f8bd0d1058199b30c5
#
_entry.id   c3b41461b7bd80f8bd0d1058199b30c5
#
_cell.length_a   1.000
_cell.length_b   1.000
_cell.length_c   1.000
_cell.angle_alpha   90.00
_cell.angle_beta   90.00
_cell.angle_gamma   90.00
#
_symmetry.space_group_name_H-M   'P 1'
#
loop_
_entity.id
_entity.type
_entity.pdbx_description
1 polymer ?
#
loop_
_entity_poly.entity_id
_entity_poly.type
_entity_poly.pdbx_seq_one_letter_code
_entity_poly.pdbx_strand_id
1 'polypeptide(L)'
;MFKKKLIAVIMSLTMISIGSFSYAHSGRTDSSGGHRDNKNKSGLGSYHYHCGGYPAHLHDNGVCPYTGGGSSTGTTTISTNSEEKQKKSVGEKGYNQGYEDGYKGSYSSSSYNGDYSDTYESKYSEGYEKGKAKLEEEKNVAKETGYNLGLTGAKSNNTYEKEALKSAYDIGYSNGYNEYKTKKIEKYKAKGIEDSNKDKEKMKFEENIDSEFKDAYNNAYDEIQEQLKNDYTTQGFESAIKGEKFDTSTIGNIKYANWFKEGYDNGKVKLPKVKESVYNQGYNEEDFSVPDEMKSIETKLKGVYDEGLEKREEEKSRNVTYGVGAGTVAIAAGVVYKKKKSKRI
;
A
#
# COMPACT_ATOMS: atom_id res chain seq x y z
N MET A 1 -22.03 4.52 11.05
CA MET A 1 -21.82 4.71 12.51
C MET A 1 -20.34 4.66 12.89
N PHE A 2 -19.48 3.89 12.25
CA PHE A 2 -18.05 3.76 12.55
C PHE A 2 -17.21 5.04 12.32
N LYS A 3 -17.51 5.82 11.26
CA LYS A 3 -16.75 7.04 10.93
C LYS A 3 -16.88 8.16 11.98
N LYS A 4 -18.02 8.28 12.66
CA LYS A 4 -18.21 9.30 13.72
C LYS A 4 -17.48 8.94 15.02
N LYS A 5 -17.28 7.66 15.30
CA LYS A 5 -16.53 7.21 16.49
C LYS A 5 -15.02 7.37 16.32
N LEU A 6 -14.49 7.23 15.08
CA LEU A 6 -13.06 7.42 14.79
C LEU A 6 -12.63 8.88 14.93
N ILE A 7 -13.46 9.83 14.47
CA ILE A 7 -13.21 11.27 14.61
C ILE A 7 -13.22 11.70 16.09
N ALA A 8 -14.10 11.14 16.90
CA ALA A 8 -14.16 11.44 18.34
C ALA A 8 -12.92 10.92 19.10
N VAL A 9 -12.37 9.77 18.72
CA VAL A 9 -11.14 9.21 19.31
C VAL A 9 -9.91 10.03 18.90
N ILE A 10 -9.82 10.51 17.68
CA ILE A 10 -8.72 11.37 17.22
C ILE A 10 -8.79 12.74 17.91
N MET A 11 -9.97 13.33 18.11
CA MET A 11 -10.12 14.59 18.85
C MET A 11 -9.83 14.43 20.35
N SER A 12 -10.07 13.26 20.96
CA SER A 12 -9.76 13.05 22.38
C SER A 12 -8.27 12.78 22.64
N LEU A 13 -7.52 12.24 21.65
CA LEU A 13 -6.08 12.00 21.80
C LEU A 13 -5.25 13.29 21.61
N THR A 14 -5.76 14.26 20.86
CA THR A 14 -5.08 15.57 20.68
C THR A 14 -5.24 16.52 21.85
N MET A 15 -6.15 16.25 22.79
CA MET A 15 -6.33 17.10 23.99
C MET A 15 -5.45 16.69 25.18
N ILE A 16 -4.73 15.57 25.13
CA ILE A 16 -3.93 15.07 26.26
C ILE A 16 -2.47 15.55 26.20
N SER A 17 -2.03 16.19 25.12
CA SER A 17 -0.62 16.61 24.92
C SER A 17 -0.36 18.10 25.09
N ILE A 18 -1.32 18.88 25.57
CA ILE A 18 -1.04 20.29 25.96
C ILE A 18 -0.53 20.26 27.38
N GLY A 19 0.70 19.78 27.57
CA GLY A 19 1.48 20.06 28.76
C GLY A 19 1.62 21.58 28.87
N SER A 20 1.06 22.13 29.94
CA SER A 20 1.10 23.56 30.23
C SER A 20 2.55 24.00 30.33
N PHE A 21 3.09 24.59 29.24
CA PHE A 21 4.31 25.37 29.36
C PHE A 21 3.96 26.57 30.23
N SER A 22 4.49 26.58 31.42
CA SER A 22 4.40 27.72 32.34
C SER A 22 5.25 28.84 31.73
N TYR A 23 4.65 29.65 30.86
CA TYR A 23 5.26 30.92 30.47
C TYR A 23 5.27 31.81 31.72
N ALA A 24 6.45 32.36 32.05
CA ALA A 24 6.55 33.42 33.04
C ALA A 24 5.68 34.58 32.53
N HIS A 25 4.48 34.72 33.11
CA HIS A 25 3.63 35.86 32.79
C HIS A 25 4.22 37.12 33.38
N SER A 26 4.34 38.16 32.55
CA SER A 26 4.82 39.47 32.98
C SER A 26 3.84 40.08 33.99
N GLY A 27 4.17 39.97 35.27
CA GLY A 27 3.53 40.70 36.35
C GLY A 27 4.50 41.69 36.95
N ARG A 28 4.05 42.88 37.32
CA ARG A 28 4.87 43.79 38.15
C ARG A 28 5.09 43.13 39.49
N THR A 29 6.36 42.89 39.86
CA THR A 29 6.75 42.43 41.21
C THR A 29 6.65 43.59 42.18
N ASP A 30 6.28 43.28 43.43
CA ASP A 30 6.33 44.23 44.54
C ASP A 30 7.77 44.41 45.05
N SER A 31 7.93 45.22 46.10
CA SER A 31 9.23 45.49 46.73
C SER A 31 9.94 44.26 47.32
N SER A 32 9.23 43.16 47.47
CA SER A 32 9.75 41.90 47.98
C SER A 32 10.12 40.92 46.84
N GLY A 33 9.97 41.31 45.57
CA GLY A 33 10.26 40.50 44.40
C GLY A 33 9.20 39.48 44.05
N GLY A 34 8.01 39.54 44.66
CA GLY A 34 6.88 38.71 44.43
C GLY A 34 5.70 39.41 43.76
N HIS A 35 4.70 38.66 43.32
CA HIS A 35 3.44 39.20 42.86
C HIS A 35 2.24 38.27 43.09
N ARG A 36 1.02 38.84 43.01
CA ARG A 36 -0.21 38.07 43.14
C ARG A 36 -0.54 37.33 41.82
N ASP A 37 -0.84 36.04 41.98
CA ASP A 37 -1.36 35.19 40.89
C ASP A 37 -2.81 34.74 41.23
N ASN A 38 -3.74 35.64 41.11
CA ASN A 38 -5.14 35.44 41.45
C ASN A 38 -5.82 34.30 40.67
N LYS A 39 -5.20 33.84 39.59
CA LYS A 39 -5.69 32.74 38.72
C LYS A 39 -4.85 31.46 38.88
N ASN A 40 -3.86 31.49 39.79
CA ASN A 40 -2.94 30.37 40.05
C ASN A 40 -2.34 29.77 38.76
N LYS A 41 -1.94 30.65 37.80
CA LYS A 41 -1.37 30.22 36.53
C LYS A 41 0.00 29.57 36.68
N SER A 42 0.74 29.93 37.76
CA SER A 42 2.02 29.31 38.08
C SER A 42 1.89 27.94 38.73
N GLY A 43 0.71 27.56 39.22
CA GLY A 43 0.51 26.36 40.03
C GLY A 43 1.04 26.45 41.46
N LEU A 44 1.57 27.63 41.90
CA LEU A 44 2.23 27.86 43.18
C LEU A 44 1.36 28.59 44.20
N GLY A 45 0.06 28.79 43.90
CA GLY A 45 -0.87 29.51 44.76
C GLY A 45 -1.12 30.95 44.33
N SER A 46 -1.81 31.72 45.19
CA SER A 46 -2.25 33.10 44.88
C SER A 46 -1.14 34.16 44.95
N TYR A 47 0.06 33.78 45.40
CA TYR A 47 1.23 34.68 45.48
C TYR A 47 2.52 33.85 45.35
N HIS A 48 3.46 34.33 44.56
CA HIS A 48 4.77 33.69 44.33
C HIS A 48 5.84 34.77 43.99
N TYR A 49 7.10 34.32 43.95
CA TYR A 49 8.25 35.23 43.75
C TYR A 49 8.95 34.96 42.40
N HIS A 50 9.60 36.01 41.87
CA HIS A 50 10.48 35.99 40.70
C HIS A 50 11.80 36.71 40.97
N CYS A 51 12.41 36.46 42.09
CA CYS A 51 13.61 37.13 42.53
C CYS A 51 14.72 37.07 41.46
N GLY A 52 15.14 38.22 40.95
CA GLY A 52 16.24 38.33 39.98
C GLY A 52 15.97 37.73 38.60
N GLY A 53 14.68 37.56 38.20
CA GLY A 53 14.31 36.97 36.91
C GLY A 53 14.23 35.44 36.89
N TYR A 54 14.32 34.81 38.03
CA TYR A 54 14.14 33.34 38.15
C TYR A 54 12.68 32.90 37.90
N PRO A 55 12.45 31.62 37.52
CA PRO A 55 11.10 31.07 37.39
C PRO A 55 10.28 31.26 38.67
N ALA A 56 8.96 31.24 38.55
CA ALA A 56 8.05 31.35 39.69
C ALA A 56 8.39 30.37 40.81
N HIS A 57 8.53 30.83 42.05
CA HIS A 57 8.89 29.99 43.21
C HIS A 57 8.30 30.53 44.51
N LEU A 58 8.26 29.69 45.54
CA LEU A 58 7.84 30.08 46.88
C LEU A 58 9.07 30.38 47.77
N HIS A 59 8.89 31.27 48.77
CA HIS A 59 9.88 31.51 49.80
C HIS A 59 9.46 30.76 51.09
N ASP A 60 9.93 29.51 51.24
CA ASP A 60 9.68 28.76 52.47
C ASP A 60 10.44 29.35 53.61
N ASN A 61 9.71 29.73 54.68
CA ASN A 61 10.23 30.44 55.85
C ASN A 61 10.90 31.81 55.52
N GLY A 62 10.44 32.46 54.44
CA GLY A 62 10.97 33.79 54.06
C GLY A 62 12.33 33.76 53.33
N VAL A 63 12.84 32.57 53.00
CA VAL A 63 14.14 32.42 52.31
C VAL A 63 13.91 32.11 50.84
N CYS A 64 14.54 32.91 49.99
CA CYS A 64 14.52 32.69 48.55
C CYS A 64 15.42 31.49 48.18
N PRO A 65 14.91 30.48 47.50
CA PRO A 65 15.70 29.33 47.13
C PRO A 65 16.76 29.65 46.06
N TYR A 66 16.67 30.79 45.40
CA TYR A 66 17.59 31.21 44.36
C TYR A 66 18.54 32.35 44.77
N THR A 67 18.20 33.14 45.78
CA THR A 67 19.03 34.30 46.17
C THR A 67 19.53 34.26 47.60
N GLY A 68 19.49 33.12 48.28
CA GLY A 68 20.04 32.82 49.59
C GLY A 68 20.40 34.07 50.41
N GLY A 69 19.43 34.78 50.98
CA GLY A 69 19.68 35.99 51.73
C GLY A 69 19.08 35.86 53.15
N GLY A 70 19.90 35.53 54.11
CA GLY A 70 19.63 35.57 55.52
C GLY A 70 20.89 36.03 56.24
N SER A 71 20.88 37.29 56.75
CA SER A 71 21.91 37.81 57.63
C SER A 71 21.97 37.02 58.92
N SER A 72 23.10 36.40 59.24
CA SER A 72 23.57 36.27 60.63
C SER A 72 24.99 35.67 60.72
N THR A 73 25.92 36.47 61.22
CA THR A 73 27.13 36.17 62.02
C THR A 73 27.43 34.70 62.36
N GLY A 74 28.59 34.22 61.83
CA GLY A 74 29.21 32.97 62.35
C GLY A 74 30.34 32.47 61.44
N THR A 75 31.55 32.73 61.84
CA THR A 75 32.85 32.38 61.27
C THR A 75 32.97 30.88 60.92
N THR A 76 33.57 30.56 59.78
CA THR A 76 34.17 29.24 59.39
C THR A 76 33.27 28.32 58.51
N THR A 77 32.49 28.83 57.54
CA THR A 77 31.93 28.00 56.48
C THR A 77 31.86 28.74 55.09
N ILE A 78 32.66 29.75 54.89
CA ILE A 78 32.56 30.64 53.70
C ILE A 78 33.23 30.00 52.46
N SER A 79 34.18 29.09 52.65
CA SER A 79 34.92 28.50 51.52
C SER A 79 34.08 27.40 50.81
N THR A 80 33.41 26.51 51.53
CA THR A 80 32.66 25.40 50.95
C THR A 80 31.40 25.87 50.20
N ASN A 81 30.72 26.91 50.65
CA ASN A 81 29.52 27.45 50.04
C ASN A 81 29.79 28.17 48.69
N SER A 82 30.98 28.78 48.56
CA SER A 82 31.35 29.44 47.30
C SER A 82 31.75 28.43 46.20
N GLU A 83 32.47 27.36 46.57
CA GLU A 83 32.90 26.30 45.67
C GLU A 83 31.69 25.48 45.18
N GLU A 84 30.76 25.13 46.03
CA GLU A 84 29.56 24.39 45.67
C GLU A 84 28.65 25.19 44.70
N LYS A 85 28.54 26.50 44.95
CA LYS A 85 27.81 27.45 44.08
C LYS A 85 28.47 27.60 42.72
N GLN A 86 29.81 27.68 42.67
CA GLN A 86 30.55 27.73 41.38
C GLN A 86 30.40 26.40 40.60
N LYS A 87 30.56 25.26 41.24
CA LYS A 87 30.38 23.93 40.65
C LYS A 87 28.98 23.76 40.09
N LYS A 88 27.93 24.18 40.81
CA LYS A 88 26.55 24.18 40.30
C LYS A 88 26.37 25.05 39.07
N SER A 89 26.90 26.28 39.10
CA SER A 89 26.81 27.22 37.96
C SER A 89 27.52 26.69 36.71
N VAL A 90 28.68 26.05 36.87
CA VAL A 90 29.41 25.41 35.77
C VAL A 90 28.63 24.22 35.23
N GLY A 91 28.03 23.41 36.07
CA GLY A 91 27.16 22.30 35.64
C GLY A 91 25.93 22.77 34.87
N GLU A 92 25.26 23.84 35.32
CA GLU A 92 24.12 24.44 34.62
C GLU A 92 24.51 24.96 33.25
N LYS A 93 25.69 25.57 33.11
CA LYS A 93 26.22 26.02 31.79
C LYS A 93 26.47 24.82 30.86
N GLY A 94 27.10 23.77 31.38
CA GLY A 94 27.32 22.53 30.62
C GLY A 94 26.02 21.93 30.12
N TYR A 95 25.04 21.78 31.02
CA TYR A 95 23.73 21.23 30.67
C TYR A 95 23.02 22.05 29.58
N ASN A 96 22.93 23.37 29.77
CA ASN A 96 22.25 24.24 28.82
C ASN A 96 22.93 24.23 27.43
N GLN A 97 24.26 24.30 27.40
CA GLN A 97 24.99 24.21 26.15
C GLN A 97 24.79 22.85 25.48
N GLY A 98 24.91 21.75 26.23
CA GLY A 98 24.66 20.41 25.73
C GLY A 98 23.26 20.27 25.18
N TYR A 99 22.23 20.76 25.90
CA TYR A 99 20.84 20.71 25.45
C TYR A 99 20.64 21.43 24.10
N GLU A 100 21.19 22.65 23.97
CA GLU A 100 21.10 23.38 22.71
C GLU A 100 21.81 22.65 21.57
N ASP A 101 22.98 22.11 21.81
CA ASP A 101 23.75 21.40 20.80
C ASP A 101 23.04 20.10 20.41
N GLY A 102 22.54 19.35 21.36
CA GLY A 102 21.73 18.15 21.10
C GLY A 102 20.45 18.45 20.33
N TYR A 103 19.79 19.55 20.70
CA TYR A 103 18.58 20.00 20.00
C TYR A 103 18.87 20.55 18.58
N LYS A 104 20.08 21.10 18.36
CA LYS A 104 20.55 21.50 17.00
C LYS A 104 21.00 20.28 16.16
N GLY A 105 21.26 19.16 16.79
CA GLY A 105 21.80 17.97 16.12
C GLY A 105 23.31 18.08 15.83
N SER A 106 24.01 18.97 16.52
CA SER A 106 25.46 19.17 16.40
C SER A 106 26.12 18.88 17.73
N TYR A 107 27.08 17.96 17.73
CA TYR A 107 27.91 17.73 18.92
C TYR A 107 29.14 18.65 18.84
N SER A 108 29.24 19.65 19.70
CA SER A 108 30.49 20.36 19.88
C SER A 108 31.15 19.84 21.15
N SER A 109 32.30 19.16 21.03
CA SER A 109 33.13 18.85 22.19
C SER A 109 33.65 20.17 22.75
N SER A 110 32.86 20.80 23.61
CA SER A 110 33.31 22.02 24.23
C SER A 110 34.39 21.68 25.25
N SER A 111 35.60 22.02 24.93
CA SER A 111 36.70 22.05 25.89
C SER A 111 36.44 23.20 26.88
N TYR A 112 35.72 22.92 27.96
CA TYR A 112 35.70 23.83 29.08
C TYR A 112 37.01 23.69 29.87
N ASN A 113 37.89 24.69 29.76
CA ASN A 113 39.23 24.68 30.39
C ASN A 113 39.26 25.43 31.73
N GLY A 114 38.21 25.32 32.53
CA GLY A 114 38.10 25.93 33.83
C GLY A 114 38.04 24.95 34.99
N ASP A 115 37.98 25.50 36.21
CA ASP A 115 37.68 24.70 37.40
C ASP A 115 36.35 23.97 37.25
N TYR A 116 36.24 22.73 37.66
CA TYR A 116 35.08 21.85 37.52
C TYR A 116 34.75 21.39 36.11
N SER A 117 35.76 21.22 35.23
CA SER A 117 35.61 20.72 33.85
C SER A 117 34.84 19.39 33.79
N ASP A 118 35.13 18.44 34.68
CA ASP A 118 34.41 17.16 34.77
C ASP A 118 32.92 17.33 35.03
N THR A 119 32.57 18.32 35.86
CA THR A 119 31.16 18.64 36.14
C THR A 119 30.49 19.25 34.89
N TYR A 120 31.20 20.13 34.17
CA TYR A 120 30.69 20.69 32.92
C TYR A 120 30.45 19.60 31.89
N GLU A 121 31.44 18.72 31.61
CA GLU A 121 31.37 17.67 30.63
C GLU A 121 30.28 16.66 30.93
N SER A 122 30.16 16.24 32.20
CA SER A 122 29.09 15.34 32.63
C SER A 122 27.72 15.94 32.42
N LYS A 123 27.52 17.21 32.75
CA LYS A 123 26.26 17.93 32.58
C LYS A 123 25.98 18.29 31.13
N TYR A 124 27.04 18.57 30.35
CA TYR A 124 26.90 18.74 28.90
C TYR A 124 26.37 17.48 28.23
N SER A 125 26.94 16.31 28.56
CA SER A 125 26.48 15.03 28.01
C SER A 125 25.01 14.76 28.37
N GLU A 126 24.62 15.01 29.62
CA GLU A 126 23.22 14.88 30.07
C GLU A 126 22.29 15.82 29.28
N GLY A 127 22.67 17.09 29.14
CA GLY A 127 21.93 18.07 28.37
C GLY A 127 21.80 17.69 26.90
N TYR A 128 22.91 17.23 26.30
CA TYR A 128 22.95 16.82 24.91
C TYR A 128 21.95 15.68 24.59
N GLU A 129 21.94 14.63 25.42
CA GLU A 129 20.98 13.53 25.23
C GLU A 129 19.53 14.01 25.41
N LYS A 130 19.28 14.93 26.34
CA LYS A 130 17.95 15.53 26.50
C LYS A 130 17.52 16.38 25.30
N GLY A 131 18.43 17.22 24.78
CA GLY A 131 18.17 18.03 23.59
C GLY A 131 17.91 17.19 22.35
N LYS A 132 18.74 16.16 22.17
CA LYS A 132 18.59 15.18 21.09
C LYS A 132 17.25 14.44 21.17
N ALA A 133 16.89 13.96 22.36
CA ALA A 133 15.59 13.29 22.59
C ALA A 133 14.42 14.23 22.24
N LYS A 134 14.52 15.50 22.64
CA LYS A 134 13.51 16.51 22.32
C LYS A 134 13.38 16.76 20.82
N LEU A 135 14.50 16.83 20.11
CA LEU A 135 14.50 16.96 18.64
C LEU A 135 13.82 15.74 17.98
N GLU A 136 14.11 14.52 18.42
CA GLU A 136 13.50 13.31 17.86
C GLU A 136 11.98 13.25 18.16
N GLU A 137 11.55 13.67 19.35
CA GLU A 137 10.12 13.81 19.65
C GLU A 137 9.42 14.76 18.67
N GLU A 138 9.99 15.94 18.44
CA GLU A 138 9.43 16.94 17.54
C GLU A 138 9.46 16.49 16.06
N LYS A 139 10.50 15.78 15.64
CA LYS A 139 10.57 15.15 14.30
C LYS A 139 9.47 14.11 14.11
N ASN A 140 9.18 13.30 15.12
CA ASN A 140 8.10 12.33 15.06
C ASN A 140 6.74 13.02 14.92
N VAL A 141 6.50 14.08 15.68
CA VAL A 141 5.27 14.91 15.58
C VAL A 141 5.16 15.54 14.18
N ALA A 142 6.24 16.13 13.67
CA ALA A 142 6.25 16.72 12.33
C ALA A 142 5.97 15.68 11.25
N LYS A 143 6.60 14.51 11.35
CA LYS A 143 6.39 13.39 10.43
C LYS A 143 4.94 12.89 10.45
N GLU A 144 4.37 12.71 11.63
CA GLU A 144 2.97 12.30 11.79
C GLU A 144 2.01 13.35 11.23
N THR A 145 2.29 14.62 11.47
CA THR A 145 1.51 15.75 10.93
C THR A 145 1.50 15.72 9.41
N GLY A 146 2.67 15.58 8.78
CA GLY A 146 2.79 15.45 7.34
C GLY A 146 2.05 14.22 6.80
N TYR A 147 2.22 13.07 7.44
CA TYR A 147 1.57 11.82 7.04
C TYR A 147 0.04 11.94 7.06
N ASN A 148 -0.52 12.48 8.13
CA ASN A 148 -1.96 12.65 8.27
C ASN A 148 -2.53 13.61 7.20
N LEU A 149 -1.80 14.68 6.87
CA LEU A 149 -2.21 15.56 5.77
C LEU A 149 -2.13 14.83 4.42
N GLY A 150 -1.05 14.09 4.17
CA GLY A 150 -0.88 13.29 2.95
C GLY A 150 -2.02 12.31 2.72
N LEU A 151 -2.50 11.63 3.77
CA LEU A 151 -3.65 10.71 3.71
C LEU A 151 -4.95 11.37 3.23
N THR A 152 -5.08 12.68 3.34
CA THR A 152 -6.27 13.40 2.84
C THR A 152 -6.22 13.68 1.34
N GLY A 153 -5.04 13.58 0.71
CA GLY A 153 -4.79 13.99 -0.67
C GLY A 153 -4.70 15.50 -0.86
N ALA A 154 -4.71 16.29 0.24
CA ALA A 154 -4.54 17.73 0.17
C ALA A 154 -3.10 18.10 -0.19
N LYS A 155 -2.88 19.30 -0.73
CA LYS A 155 -1.53 19.80 -1.03
C LYS A 155 -0.71 19.95 0.25
N SER A 156 0.60 19.69 0.15
CA SER A 156 1.52 19.91 1.25
C SER A 156 1.49 21.37 1.73
N ASN A 157 1.51 21.56 3.05
CA ASN A 157 1.60 22.85 3.70
C ASN A 157 2.62 22.76 4.85
N ASN A 158 3.90 22.65 4.50
CA ASN A 158 4.99 22.58 5.47
C ASN A 158 5.35 23.97 5.97
N THR A 159 5.07 24.24 7.24
CA THR A 159 5.34 25.54 7.91
C THR A 159 6.49 25.45 8.90
N TYR A 160 7.20 24.33 8.98
CA TYR A 160 8.33 24.20 9.88
C TYR A 160 9.53 25.01 9.38
N GLU A 161 10.14 25.80 10.26
CA GLU A 161 11.33 26.58 9.94
C GLU A 161 12.62 25.74 10.07
N LYS A 162 12.66 24.85 11.08
CA LYS A 162 13.82 24.02 11.35
C LYS A 162 13.95 22.90 10.30
N GLU A 163 15.09 22.82 9.62
CA GLU A 163 15.29 21.91 8.48
C GLU A 163 15.03 20.43 8.85
N ALA A 164 15.45 20.00 10.05
CA ALA A 164 15.21 18.64 10.52
C ALA A 164 13.72 18.31 10.68
N LEU A 165 12.91 19.26 11.12
CA LEU A 165 11.45 19.12 11.27
C LEU A 165 10.75 19.20 9.92
N LYS A 166 11.23 20.13 9.06
CA LYS A 166 10.74 20.28 7.69
C LYS A 166 10.92 18.96 6.90
N SER A 167 12.14 18.40 6.94
CA SER A 167 12.44 17.13 6.30
C SER A 167 11.57 15.98 6.86
N ALA A 168 11.40 15.93 8.18
CA ALA A 168 10.55 14.92 8.81
C ALA A 168 9.10 15.02 8.34
N TYR A 169 8.56 16.25 8.29
CA TYR A 169 7.22 16.49 7.76
C TYR A 169 7.09 16.07 6.30
N ASP A 170 8.04 16.43 5.44
CA ASP A 170 7.99 16.11 4.00
C ASP A 170 8.04 14.60 3.76
N ILE A 171 8.86 13.86 4.53
CA ILE A 171 8.88 12.39 4.50
C ILE A 171 7.51 11.83 4.92
N GLY A 172 6.94 12.35 6.00
CA GLY A 172 5.61 11.95 6.45
C GLY A 172 4.55 12.20 5.39
N TYR A 173 4.50 13.42 4.86
CA TYR A 173 3.56 13.81 3.82
C TYR A 173 3.67 12.92 2.57
N SER A 174 4.88 12.68 2.09
CA SER A 174 5.10 11.80 0.93
C SER A 174 4.55 10.40 1.15
N ASN A 175 4.80 9.83 2.33
CA ASN A 175 4.29 8.50 2.68
C ASN A 175 2.76 8.46 2.73
N GLY A 176 2.14 9.42 3.41
CA GLY A 176 0.69 9.52 3.51
C GLY A 176 0.01 9.77 2.16
N TYR A 177 0.60 10.64 1.33
CA TYR A 177 0.08 10.94 0.00
C TYR A 177 0.18 9.73 -0.94
N ASN A 178 1.27 8.97 -0.89
CA ASN A 178 1.42 7.74 -1.65
C ASN A 178 0.37 6.69 -1.23
N GLU A 179 0.09 6.57 0.06
CA GLU A 179 -0.98 5.68 0.54
C GLU A 179 -2.36 6.14 0.06
N TYR A 180 -2.64 7.45 0.11
CA TYR A 180 -3.86 8.02 -0.46
C TYR A 180 -4.00 7.68 -1.95
N LYS A 181 -2.94 7.89 -2.75
CA LYS A 181 -2.93 7.58 -4.19
C LYS A 181 -3.20 6.10 -4.44
N THR A 182 -2.52 5.21 -3.73
CA THR A 182 -2.72 3.76 -3.84
C THR A 182 -4.18 3.36 -3.59
N LYS A 183 -4.76 3.84 -2.49
CA LYS A 183 -6.17 3.58 -2.17
C LYS A 183 -7.14 4.13 -3.21
N LYS A 184 -6.83 5.30 -3.79
CA LYS A 184 -7.62 5.89 -4.86
C LYS A 184 -7.53 5.06 -6.15
N ILE A 185 -6.33 4.63 -6.55
CA ILE A 185 -6.11 3.76 -7.71
C ILE A 185 -6.91 2.46 -7.55
N GLU A 186 -6.81 1.79 -6.41
CA GLU A 186 -7.57 0.57 -6.12
C GLU A 186 -9.09 0.79 -6.21
N LYS A 187 -9.57 1.92 -5.67
CA LYS A 187 -11.00 2.27 -5.74
C LYS A 187 -11.47 2.47 -7.18
N TYR A 188 -10.70 3.18 -8.00
CA TYR A 188 -11.06 3.41 -9.41
C TYR A 188 -10.95 2.12 -10.23
N LYS A 189 -9.93 1.29 -9.98
CA LYS A 189 -9.80 -0.03 -10.59
C LYS A 189 -11.01 -0.92 -10.26
N ALA A 190 -11.38 -1.03 -9.00
CA ALA A 190 -12.56 -1.78 -8.58
C ALA A 190 -13.85 -1.26 -9.21
N LYS A 191 -13.96 0.07 -9.36
CA LYS A 191 -15.10 0.69 -10.03
C LYS A 191 -15.15 0.38 -11.51
N GLY A 192 -14.01 0.37 -12.21
CA GLY A 192 -13.90 -0.04 -13.62
C GLY A 192 -14.37 -1.47 -13.82
N ILE A 193 -13.90 -2.40 -12.98
CA ILE A 193 -14.33 -3.80 -12.98
C ILE A 193 -15.84 -3.92 -12.77
N GLU A 194 -16.38 -3.22 -11.76
CA GLU A 194 -17.81 -3.26 -11.46
C GLU A 194 -18.67 -2.76 -12.62
N ASP A 195 -18.32 -1.61 -13.19
CA ASP A 195 -19.08 -1.00 -14.26
C ASP A 195 -18.99 -1.83 -15.55
N SER A 196 -17.82 -2.40 -15.83
CA SER A 196 -17.60 -3.29 -16.96
C SER A 196 -18.42 -4.59 -16.85
N ASN A 197 -18.43 -5.25 -15.68
CA ASN A 197 -19.23 -6.44 -15.44
C ASN A 197 -20.74 -6.19 -15.55
N LYS A 198 -21.18 -4.96 -15.27
CA LYS A 198 -22.58 -4.54 -15.41
C LYS A 198 -22.93 -3.97 -16.79
N ASP A 199 -21.97 -4.01 -17.72
CA ASP A 199 -22.07 -3.42 -19.07
C ASP A 199 -22.55 -1.97 -19.07
N LYS A 200 -22.13 -1.19 -18.08
CA LYS A 200 -22.40 0.25 -18.04
C LYS A 200 -21.47 1.00 -18.99
N GLU A 201 -21.89 2.15 -19.44
CA GLU A 201 -20.98 3.08 -20.12
C GLU A 201 -19.82 3.47 -19.23
N LYS A 202 -18.65 3.70 -19.83
CA LYS A 202 -17.48 4.21 -19.11
C LYS A 202 -17.80 5.52 -18.40
N MET A 203 -17.30 5.63 -17.17
CA MET A 203 -17.44 6.84 -16.38
C MET A 203 -16.82 8.04 -17.08
N LYS A 204 -17.55 9.15 -17.09
CA LYS A 204 -17.01 10.46 -17.50
C LYS A 204 -16.31 11.10 -16.32
N PHE A 205 -15.05 11.50 -16.52
CA PHE A 205 -14.23 12.13 -15.50
C PHE A 205 -14.30 13.65 -15.62
N GLU A 206 -14.24 14.33 -14.48
CA GLU A 206 -13.99 15.76 -14.43
C GLU A 206 -12.55 16.06 -14.89
N GLU A 207 -12.29 17.28 -15.40
CA GLU A 207 -10.97 17.64 -15.94
C GLU A 207 -9.84 17.56 -14.91
N ASN A 208 -10.15 17.87 -13.67
CA ASN A 208 -9.19 17.96 -12.55
C ASN A 208 -8.82 16.61 -11.92
N ILE A 209 -9.36 15.50 -12.40
CA ILE A 209 -8.99 14.17 -11.90
C ILE A 209 -7.63 13.75 -12.47
N ASP A 210 -6.72 13.30 -11.59
CA ASP A 210 -5.41 12.80 -11.99
C ASP A 210 -5.52 11.68 -13.04
N SER A 211 -4.63 11.74 -14.04
CA SER A 211 -4.59 10.75 -15.13
C SER A 211 -4.43 9.32 -14.61
N GLU A 212 -3.61 9.10 -13.58
CA GLU A 212 -3.40 7.79 -12.98
C GLU A 212 -4.70 7.12 -12.50
N PHE A 213 -5.65 7.92 -11.98
CA PHE A 213 -6.95 7.40 -11.54
C PHE A 213 -7.87 7.08 -12.71
N LYS A 214 -7.83 7.94 -13.76
CA LYS A 214 -8.56 7.70 -15.02
C LYS A 214 -8.06 6.42 -15.69
N ASP A 215 -6.75 6.26 -15.76
CA ASP A 215 -6.10 5.10 -16.38
C ASP A 215 -6.40 3.81 -15.60
N ALA A 216 -6.36 3.86 -14.27
CA ALA A 216 -6.70 2.71 -13.43
C ALA A 216 -8.14 2.22 -13.67
N TYR A 217 -9.09 3.14 -13.80
CA TYR A 217 -10.48 2.80 -14.13
C TYR A 217 -10.59 2.25 -15.56
N ASN A 218 -10.05 2.97 -16.55
CA ASN A 218 -10.21 2.63 -17.96
C ASN A 218 -9.57 1.28 -18.29
N ASN A 219 -8.34 1.05 -17.81
CA ASN A 219 -7.63 -0.21 -18.05
C ASN A 219 -8.38 -1.39 -17.43
N ALA A 220 -8.86 -1.25 -16.21
CA ALA A 220 -9.63 -2.30 -15.54
C ALA A 220 -10.98 -2.56 -16.24
N TYR A 221 -11.65 -1.51 -16.73
CA TYR A 221 -12.87 -1.64 -17.49
C TYR A 221 -12.62 -2.40 -18.80
N ASP A 222 -11.61 -2.01 -19.56
CA ASP A 222 -11.29 -2.59 -20.87
C ASP A 222 -10.82 -4.04 -20.74
N GLU A 223 -9.99 -4.35 -19.72
CA GLU A 223 -9.56 -5.72 -19.44
C GLU A 223 -10.74 -6.68 -19.22
N ILE A 224 -11.72 -6.26 -18.43
CA ILE A 224 -12.93 -7.08 -18.20
C ILE A 224 -13.77 -7.21 -19.48
N GLN A 225 -13.91 -6.14 -20.29
CA GLN A 225 -14.62 -6.23 -21.56
C GLN A 225 -13.96 -7.19 -22.53
N GLU A 226 -12.63 -7.21 -22.56
CA GLU A 226 -11.88 -8.15 -23.39
C GLU A 226 -12.03 -9.60 -22.90
N GLN A 227 -11.97 -9.82 -21.58
CA GLN A 227 -12.23 -11.14 -20.98
C GLN A 227 -13.64 -11.64 -21.33
N LEU A 228 -14.66 -10.81 -21.14
CA LEU A 228 -16.04 -11.15 -21.49
C LEU A 228 -16.21 -11.47 -22.96
N LYS A 229 -15.57 -10.69 -23.85
CA LYS A 229 -15.58 -10.97 -25.28
C LYS A 229 -14.96 -12.33 -25.59
N ASN A 230 -13.81 -12.63 -25.03
CA ASN A 230 -13.12 -13.91 -25.22
C ASN A 230 -13.98 -15.07 -24.70
N ASP A 231 -14.60 -14.92 -23.53
CA ASP A 231 -15.44 -15.95 -22.92
C ASP A 231 -16.65 -16.27 -23.78
N TYR A 232 -17.41 -15.26 -24.23
CA TYR A 232 -18.59 -15.46 -25.07
C TYR A 232 -18.22 -15.98 -26.47
N THR A 233 -17.13 -15.50 -27.04
CA THR A 233 -16.63 -16.00 -28.33
C THR A 233 -16.21 -17.45 -28.22
N THR A 234 -15.51 -17.83 -27.15
CA THR A 234 -15.12 -19.24 -26.91
C THR A 234 -16.33 -20.13 -26.70
N GLN A 235 -17.30 -19.70 -25.89
CA GLN A 235 -18.55 -20.45 -25.68
C GLN A 235 -19.30 -20.69 -26.99
N GLY A 236 -19.43 -19.66 -27.83
CA GLY A 236 -20.04 -19.78 -29.14
C GLY A 236 -19.30 -20.77 -30.05
N PHE A 237 -17.98 -20.66 -30.10
CA PHE A 237 -17.13 -21.59 -30.86
C PHE A 237 -17.32 -23.05 -30.39
N GLU A 238 -17.25 -23.29 -29.10
CA GLU A 238 -17.44 -24.62 -28.54
C GLU A 238 -18.84 -25.21 -28.83
N SER A 239 -19.88 -24.39 -28.70
CA SER A 239 -21.24 -24.82 -29.03
C SER A 239 -21.33 -25.26 -30.49
N ALA A 240 -20.73 -24.53 -31.43
CA ALA A 240 -20.73 -24.88 -32.84
C ALA A 240 -19.97 -26.17 -33.14
N ILE A 241 -18.78 -26.38 -32.56
CA ILE A 241 -17.99 -27.60 -32.84
C ILE A 241 -18.58 -28.85 -32.19
N LYS A 242 -19.30 -28.69 -31.07
CA LYS A 242 -20.07 -29.78 -30.44
C LYS A 242 -21.31 -30.13 -31.27
N GLY A 243 -21.73 -29.27 -32.17
CA GLY A 243 -22.92 -29.47 -33.01
C GLY A 243 -24.21 -29.05 -32.31
N GLU A 244 -24.12 -28.21 -31.27
CA GLU A 244 -25.28 -27.66 -30.58
C GLU A 244 -26.01 -26.66 -31.48
N LYS A 245 -27.31 -26.52 -31.24
CA LYS A 245 -28.13 -25.54 -31.98
C LYS A 245 -27.76 -24.12 -31.54
N PHE A 246 -27.61 -23.20 -32.50
CA PHE A 246 -27.44 -21.80 -32.18
C PHE A 246 -28.59 -21.28 -31.35
N ASP A 247 -28.31 -20.83 -30.12
CA ASP A 247 -29.28 -20.26 -29.21
C ASP A 247 -28.61 -19.19 -28.32
N THR A 248 -29.13 -17.99 -28.39
CA THR A 248 -28.72 -16.85 -27.56
C THR A 248 -29.83 -16.37 -26.62
N SER A 249 -30.92 -17.12 -26.52
CA SER A 249 -32.10 -16.74 -25.73
C SER A 249 -31.81 -16.54 -24.25
N THR A 250 -30.76 -17.22 -23.74
CA THR A 250 -30.31 -17.11 -22.34
C THR A 250 -29.33 -15.95 -22.12
N ILE A 251 -28.83 -15.32 -23.20
CA ILE A 251 -27.88 -14.22 -23.13
C ILE A 251 -28.69 -12.91 -23.16
N GLY A 252 -28.93 -12.35 -21.98
CA GLY A 252 -29.78 -11.15 -21.83
C GLY A 252 -29.19 -9.86 -22.44
N ASN A 253 -27.91 -9.86 -22.85
CA ASN A 253 -27.23 -8.70 -23.40
C ASN A 253 -26.91 -8.91 -24.88
N ILE A 254 -27.42 -8.00 -25.74
CA ILE A 254 -27.25 -8.08 -27.19
C ILE A 254 -25.77 -8.05 -27.64
N LYS A 255 -24.93 -7.32 -26.95
CA LYS A 255 -23.48 -7.23 -27.22
C LYS A 255 -22.82 -8.58 -27.00
N TYR A 256 -23.15 -9.27 -25.90
CA TYR A 256 -22.62 -10.59 -25.57
C TYR A 256 -23.17 -11.67 -26.50
N ALA A 257 -24.42 -11.56 -26.89
CA ALA A 257 -25.02 -12.42 -27.88
C ALA A 257 -24.32 -12.29 -29.25
N ASN A 258 -23.90 -11.08 -29.63
CA ASN A 258 -23.12 -10.88 -30.85
C ASN A 258 -21.72 -11.51 -30.78
N TRP A 259 -21.05 -11.44 -29.63
CA TRP A 259 -19.76 -12.10 -29.42
C TRP A 259 -19.90 -13.64 -29.45
N PHE A 260 -20.92 -14.17 -28.80
CA PHE A 260 -21.26 -15.60 -28.91
C PHE A 260 -21.49 -16.02 -30.36
N LYS A 261 -22.28 -15.21 -31.10
CA LYS A 261 -22.55 -15.47 -32.52
C LYS A 261 -21.27 -15.48 -33.36
N GLU A 262 -20.36 -14.53 -33.15
CA GLU A 262 -19.05 -14.44 -33.80
C GLU A 262 -18.25 -15.76 -33.59
N GLY A 263 -18.21 -16.24 -32.37
CA GLY A 263 -17.56 -17.51 -32.03
C GLY A 263 -18.24 -18.71 -32.70
N TYR A 264 -19.56 -18.76 -32.63
CA TYR A 264 -20.35 -19.84 -33.23
C TYR A 264 -20.16 -19.92 -34.75
N ASP A 265 -20.21 -18.80 -35.44
CA ASP A 265 -19.99 -18.75 -36.91
C ASP A 265 -18.55 -19.18 -37.25
N ASN A 266 -17.56 -18.79 -36.47
CA ASN A 266 -16.16 -19.22 -36.65
C ASN A 266 -16.04 -20.74 -36.47
N GLY A 267 -16.64 -21.31 -35.42
CA GLY A 267 -16.66 -22.75 -35.20
C GLY A 267 -17.30 -23.54 -36.35
N LYS A 268 -18.41 -23.03 -36.88
CA LYS A 268 -19.06 -23.64 -38.08
C LYS A 268 -18.20 -23.63 -39.32
N VAL A 269 -17.40 -22.59 -39.52
CA VAL A 269 -16.47 -22.49 -40.66
C VAL A 269 -15.24 -23.37 -40.49
N LYS A 270 -14.74 -23.49 -39.25
CA LYS A 270 -13.49 -24.17 -38.92
C LYS A 270 -13.66 -25.69 -38.82
N LEU A 271 -14.77 -26.16 -38.23
CA LEU A 271 -15.01 -27.58 -38.01
C LEU A 271 -14.95 -28.44 -39.30
N PRO A 272 -15.58 -28.06 -40.42
CA PRO A 272 -15.48 -28.86 -41.67
C PRO A 272 -14.05 -28.99 -42.17
N LYS A 273 -13.26 -27.93 -42.09
CA LYS A 273 -11.85 -27.92 -42.53
C LYS A 273 -11.00 -28.84 -41.67
N VAL A 274 -11.22 -28.84 -40.35
CA VAL A 274 -10.51 -29.74 -39.43
C VAL A 274 -10.93 -31.19 -39.64
N LYS A 275 -12.21 -31.46 -39.88
CA LYS A 275 -12.68 -32.81 -40.25
C LYS A 275 -12.02 -33.33 -41.51
N GLU A 276 -11.95 -32.50 -42.56
CA GLU A 276 -11.29 -32.86 -43.79
C GLU A 276 -9.78 -33.12 -43.60
N SER A 277 -9.10 -32.26 -42.83
CA SER A 277 -7.69 -32.48 -42.49
C SER A 277 -7.45 -33.76 -41.75
N VAL A 278 -8.28 -34.06 -40.73
CA VAL A 278 -8.18 -35.27 -39.92
C VAL A 278 -8.51 -36.52 -40.71
N TYR A 279 -9.52 -36.48 -41.61
CA TYR A 279 -9.80 -37.56 -42.53
C TYR A 279 -8.59 -37.85 -43.43
N ASN A 280 -7.95 -36.80 -43.98
CA ASN A 280 -6.77 -36.93 -44.82
C ASN A 280 -5.57 -37.51 -44.08
N GLN A 281 -5.36 -37.15 -42.80
CA GLN A 281 -4.35 -37.80 -41.93
C GLN A 281 -4.57 -39.31 -41.87
N GLY A 282 -5.81 -39.77 -41.61
CA GLY A 282 -6.15 -41.16 -41.62
C GLY A 282 -5.96 -41.83 -42.99
N TYR A 283 -6.46 -41.23 -44.03
CA TYR A 283 -6.32 -41.73 -45.40
C TYR A 283 -4.85 -41.88 -45.84
N ASN A 284 -4.00 -40.95 -45.43
CA ASN A 284 -2.55 -40.94 -45.71
C ASN A 284 -1.74 -41.81 -44.70
N GLU A 285 -2.39 -42.39 -43.70
CA GLU A 285 -1.72 -43.15 -42.64
C GLU A 285 -0.74 -42.30 -41.82
N GLU A 286 -1.02 -41.00 -41.65
CA GLU A 286 -0.27 -40.05 -40.82
C GLU A 286 -0.71 -40.17 -39.35
N ASP A 287 0.09 -39.65 -38.43
CA ASP A 287 -0.26 -39.62 -37.02
C ASP A 287 -1.49 -38.71 -36.75
N PHE A 288 -2.41 -39.23 -35.90
CA PHE A 288 -3.59 -38.46 -35.53
C PHE A 288 -3.23 -37.26 -34.71
N SER A 289 -3.63 -36.08 -35.15
CA SER A 289 -3.46 -34.83 -34.40
C SER A 289 -4.63 -33.89 -34.62
N VAL A 290 -4.99 -33.12 -33.59
CA VAL A 290 -6.04 -32.12 -33.65
C VAL A 290 -5.55 -30.81 -33.04
N PRO A 291 -6.00 -29.65 -33.55
CA PRO A 291 -5.71 -28.36 -32.93
C PRO A 291 -6.22 -28.32 -31.47
N ASP A 292 -5.54 -27.56 -30.60
CA ASP A 292 -5.88 -27.45 -29.17
C ASP A 292 -7.34 -27.02 -28.96
N GLU A 293 -7.84 -26.10 -29.76
CA GLU A 293 -9.21 -25.62 -29.69
C GLU A 293 -10.28 -26.68 -30.07
N MET A 294 -9.88 -27.81 -30.66
CA MET A 294 -10.76 -28.92 -31.02
C MET A 294 -10.69 -30.09 -30.04
N LYS A 295 -9.88 -30.00 -28.97
CA LYS A 295 -9.71 -31.09 -27.99
C LYS A 295 -11.01 -31.52 -27.33
N SER A 296 -11.95 -30.60 -27.15
CA SER A 296 -13.27 -30.92 -26.56
C SER A 296 -14.08 -31.90 -27.39
N ILE A 297 -13.76 -32.06 -28.70
CA ILE A 297 -14.40 -33.01 -29.63
C ILE A 297 -13.42 -34.04 -30.22
N GLU A 298 -12.24 -34.23 -29.61
CA GLU A 298 -11.16 -35.11 -30.10
C GLU A 298 -11.67 -36.55 -30.40
N THR A 299 -12.50 -37.10 -29.53
CA THR A 299 -13.09 -38.43 -29.73
C THR A 299 -13.94 -38.50 -31.02
N LYS A 300 -14.69 -37.43 -31.33
CA LYS A 300 -15.49 -37.40 -32.57
C LYS A 300 -14.57 -37.26 -33.80
N LEU A 301 -13.50 -36.49 -33.68
CA LEU A 301 -12.52 -36.33 -34.75
C LEU A 301 -11.69 -37.59 -34.96
N LYS A 302 -11.41 -38.35 -33.91
CA LYS A 302 -10.78 -39.67 -34.03
C LYS A 302 -11.62 -40.63 -34.86
N GLY A 303 -12.95 -40.60 -34.75
CA GLY A 303 -13.84 -41.35 -35.64
C GLY A 303 -13.68 -40.97 -37.10
N VAL A 304 -13.53 -39.66 -37.39
CA VAL A 304 -13.28 -39.17 -38.77
C VAL A 304 -11.93 -39.61 -39.31
N TYR A 305 -10.91 -39.66 -38.47
CA TYR A 305 -9.59 -40.19 -38.79
C TYR A 305 -9.70 -41.73 -39.12
N ASP A 306 -10.42 -42.49 -38.32
CA ASP A 306 -10.60 -43.91 -38.53
C ASP A 306 -11.39 -44.20 -39.82
N GLU A 307 -12.35 -43.36 -40.19
CA GLU A 307 -13.03 -43.41 -41.51
C GLU A 307 -12.03 -43.26 -42.67
N GLY A 308 -11.07 -42.33 -42.55
CA GLY A 308 -9.99 -42.13 -43.54
C GLY A 308 -9.10 -43.37 -43.69
N LEU A 309 -8.69 -43.99 -42.56
CA LEU A 309 -7.93 -45.25 -42.53
C LEU A 309 -8.69 -46.38 -43.21
N GLU A 310 -9.96 -46.57 -42.82
CA GLU A 310 -10.81 -47.63 -43.41
C GLU A 310 -10.92 -47.46 -44.92
N LYS A 311 -11.11 -46.22 -45.40
CA LYS A 311 -11.17 -45.93 -46.82
C LYS A 311 -9.88 -46.27 -47.54
N ARG A 312 -8.74 -46.00 -46.93
CA ARG A 312 -7.43 -46.36 -47.51
C ARG A 312 -7.24 -47.87 -47.60
N GLU A 313 -7.64 -48.62 -46.57
CA GLU A 313 -7.56 -50.09 -46.57
C GLU A 313 -8.46 -50.72 -47.60
N GLU A 314 -9.70 -50.21 -47.77
CA GLU A 314 -10.60 -50.68 -48.86
C GLU A 314 -10.01 -50.49 -50.25
N GLU A 315 -9.35 -49.35 -50.50
CA GLU A 315 -8.72 -49.08 -51.79
C GLU A 315 -7.50 -49.99 -52.06
N LYS A 316 -6.67 -50.19 -51.01
CA LYS A 316 -5.56 -51.15 -51.10
C LYS A 316 -6.06 -52.55 -51.41
N SER A 317 -7.12 -53.01 -50.73
CA SER A 317 -7.72 -54.33 -50.94
C SER A 317 -8.29 -54.47 -52.35
N ARG A 318 -8.98 -53.48 -52.88
CA ARG A 318 -9.49 -53.46 -54.27
C ARG A 318 -8.37 -53.52 -55.27
N ASN A 319 -7.31 -52.76 -55.10
CA ASN A 319 -6.17 -52.73 -56.00
C ASN A 319 -5.42 -54.07 -56.04
N VAL A 320 -5.34 -54.75 -54.87
CA VAL A 320 -4.80 -56.13 -54.80
C VAL A 320 -5.68 -57.11 -55.58
N THR A 321 -7.01 -56.98 -55.48
CA THR A 321 -7.96 -57.86 -56.17
C THR A 321 -7.91 -57.65 -57.70
N TYR A 322 -7.74 -56.43 -58.18
CA TYR A 322 -7.59 -56.14 -59.64
C TYR A 322 -6.21 -56.50 -60.17
N GLY A 323 -5.15 -56.46 -59.32
CA GLY A 323 -3.79 -56.88 -59.73
C GLY A 323 -3.61 -58.42 -59.82
N VAL A 324 -4.44 -59.19 -59.15
CA VAL A 324 -4.39 -60.68 -59.15
C VAL A 324 -5.26 -61.29 -60.27
N GLY A 325 -6.11 -60.51 -60.94
CA GLY A 325 -6.99 -60.99 -62.03
C GLY A 325 -6.30 -61.29 -63.35
N ALA A 326 -4.98 -61.13 -63.51
CA ALA A 326 -4.21 -61.45 -64.72
C ALA A 326 -3.20 -62.62 -64.52
N GLY A 327 -3.28 -63.38 -63.49
CA GLY A 327 -2.37 -64.54 -63.26
C GLY A 327 -2.78 -65.39 -62.07
N THR A 328 -3.54 -66.40 -62.37
CA THR A 328 -3.79 -67.64 -61.65
C THR A 328 -3.41 -67.86 -60.17
N VAL A 329 -4.42 -68.35 -59.45
CA VAL A 329 -4.41 -69.20 -58.20
C VAL A 329 -4.77 -68.48 -56.91
N ALA A 330 -6.02 -68.74 -56.53
CA ALA A 330 -6.61 -68.49 -55.23
C ALA A 330 -5.80 -69.07 -54.09
N ILE A 331 -5.36 -68.27 -53.17
CA ILE A 331 -5.17 -68.71 -51.77
C ILE A 331 -6.10 -67.83 -50.92
N ALA A 332 -7.21 -68.49 -50.48
CA ALA A 332 -8.12 -67.93 -49.49
C ALA A 332 -7.39 -67.81 -48.17
N ALA A 333 -6.95 -66.62 -47.81
CA ALA A 333 -6.58 -66.33 -46.43
C ALA A 333 -7.73 -65.53 -45.78
N GLY A 334 -8.60 -66.30 -45.07
CA GLY A 334 -9.67 -65.64 -44.29
C GLY A 334 -9.13 -64.81 -43.17
N VAL A 335 -9.23 -63.53 -43.29
CA VAL A 335 -9.03 -62.60 -42.17
C VAL A 335 -10.32 -62.61 -41.35
N VAL A 336 -10.30 -63.36 -40.23
CA VAL A 336 -11.36 -63.35 -39.22
C VAL A 336 -11.31 -62.01 -38.45
N TYR A 337 -12.16 -61.12 -38.84
CA TYR A 337 -12.34 -59.84 -38.10
C TYR A 337 -13.03 -60.11 -36.78
N LYS A 338 -12.28 -60.12 -35.68
CA LYS A 338 -12.78 -60.29 -34.31
C LYS A 338 -13.42 -59.00 -33.85
N LYS A 339 -14.73 -58.80 -34.09
CA LYS A 339 -15.54 -57.74 -33.57
C LYS A 339 -15.61 -57.79 -32.04
N LYS A 340 -14.79 -57.01 -31.35
CA LYS A 340 -14.84 -56.88 -29.92
C LYS A 340 -16.06 -56.03 -29.53
N LYS A 341 -17.17 -56.66 -29.19
CA LYS A 341 -18.32 -56.02 -28.53
C LYS A 341 -17.84 -55.46 -27.18
N SER A 342 -17.66 -54.16 -27.05
CA SER A 342 -17.57 -53.51 -25.77
C SER A 342 -18.94 -53.57 -25.11
N LYS A 343 -19.05 -54.30 -23.99
CA LYS A 343 -20.22 -54.26 -23.12
C LYS A 343 -20.23 -52.92 -22.38
N ARG A 344 -21.38 -52.27 -22.45
CA ARG A 344 -21.77 -51.19 -21.54
C ARG A 344 -21.83 -51.77 -20.10
N ILE A 345 -21.20 -51.10 -19.20
CA ILE A 345 -21.70 -50.86 -17.83
C ILE A 345 -21.56 -49.37 -17.57
#